data_fc9fd0375e0e005d647a67175a4abb6b
#
_entry.id   fc9fd0375e0e005d647a67175a4abb6b
#
_cell.length_a   1.000
_cell.length_b   1.000
_cell.length_c   1.000
_cell.angle_alpha   90.00
_cell.angle_beta   90.00
_cell.angle_gamma   90.00
#
_symmetry.space_group_name_H-M   'P 1'
#
loop_
_entity.id
_entity.type
_entity.pdbx_description
1 polymer ?
#
loop_
_entity_poly.entity_id
_entity_poly.type
_entity_poly.pdbx_seq_one_letter_code
_entity_poly.pdbx_strand_id
1 'polypeptide(L)'
;MHKSLSLLLIILSLQLNAQKISSRKIERILDDHPALSQAHVAIAVQPIEDKKLIAQRNAAHYMTPASNVKLLTFLAAVEKFQRLPKGYYHRDSLGQTHFKSSGYPLLLHPKYPDSELVIWFNKQKQIVYHSASASLPHLGPGWSWDDFSYYYSAARSPLPLYGNVVTLYPQKLQDTVFYKSSLLPIAIDTLATTPFRREENRNHFTVNPKLVKSKDTLYRPFIPNESLTLDLLKKELGIPVNKAQQPLFNSQWDTLWTPDPKPLYKALLHHSDNLVAESLLLMVGQQENDTLATAATITRLQKKWSLWLPDPLEWVDGSGISRYNMVTPRSLLAVLQQIYSTIGLQGIMQYFPVGGAEGTLKAYRLPEGMRVYAKTGTLRHNHNLSGYFQSKKGKWYAFSIMVNHYTSLTQAIRQGISALLAQMYKKL
;
A
#
# COMPACT_ATOMS: atom_id res chain seq x y z
N MET A 1 -10.53 -56.66 -27.74
CA MET A 1 -9.99 -55.25 -27.77
C MET A 1 -10.94 -54.21 -27.20
N HIS A 2 -12.27 -54.39 -27.09
CA HIS A 2 -13.20 -53.37 -26.57
C HIS A 2 -13.23 -53.20 -25.04
N LYS A 3 -12.81 -54.19 -24.22
CA LYS A 3 -12.82 -54.10 -22.74
C LYS A 3 -11.66 -53.29 -22.16
N SER A 4 -10.53 -53.19 -22.86
CA SER A 4 -9.36 -52.43 -22.41
C SER A 4 -9.50 -50.92 -22.63
N LEU A 5 -10.27 -50.49 -23.62
CA LEU A 5 -10.51 -49.09 -23.92
C LEU A 5 -11.47 -48.41 -22.92
N SER A 6 -12.47 -49.17 -22.43
CA SER A 6 -13.43 -48.69 -21.42
C SER A 6 -12.78 -48.49 -20.05
N LEU A 7 -11.79 -49.31 -19.68
CA LEU A 7 -11.05 -49.16 -18.42
C LEU A 7 -10.11 -47.98 -18.42
N LEU A 8 -9.52 -47.66 -19.60
CA LEU A 8 -8.66 -46.47 -19.75
C LEU A 8 -9.44 -45.14 -19.66
N LEU A 9 -10.68 -45.11 -20.21
CA LEU A 9 -11.57 -43.96 -20.12
C LEU A 9 -12.09 -43.71 -18.68
N ILE A 10 -12.32 -44.77 -17.91
CA ILE A 10 -12.73 -44.69 -16.50
C ILE A 10 -11.57 -44.22 -15.63
N ILE A 11 -10.32 -44.63 -15.90
CA ILE A 11 -9.11 -44.15 -15.17
C ILE A 11 -8.82 -42.70 -15.52
N LEU A 12 -9.00 -42.24 -16.77
CA LEU A 12 -8.83 -40.84 -17.16
C LEU A 12 -9.92 -39.92 -16.56
N SER A 13 -11.14 -40.43 -16.35
CA SER A 13 -12.23 -39.64 -15.71
C SER A 13 -12.04 -39.50 -14.18
N LEU A 14 -11.29 -40.39 -13.56
CA LEU A 14 -10.97 -40.31 -12.12
C LEU A 14 -9.83 -39.33 -11.77
N GLN A 15 -9.03 -38.90 -12.73
CA GLN A 15 -7.96 -37.89 -12.49
C GLN A 15 -8.44 -36.44 -12.59
N LEU A 16 -9.66 -36.15 -12.99
CA LEU A 16 -10.22 -34.81 -13.13
C LEU A 16 -11.04 -34.31 -11.94
N ASN A 17 -11.14 -35.08 -10.86
CA ASN A 17 -11.72 -34.58 -9.62
C ASN A 17 -10.69 -33.71 -8.85
N ALA A 18 -10.46 -32.49 -9.34
CA ALA A 18 -9.92 -31.44 -8.48
C ALA A 18 -10.79 -31.39 -7.22
N GLN A 19 -10.24 -31.79 -6.07
CA GLN A 19 -10.97 -31.80 -4.79
C GLN A 19 -11.44 -30.36 -4.49
N LYS A 20 -12.69 -30.06 -4.84
CA LYS A 20 -13.34 -28.82 -4.45
C LYS A 20 -13.52 -28.86 -2.93
N ILE A 21 -13.10 -27.83 -2.24
CA ILE A 21 -13.61 -27.58 -0.90
C ILE A 21 -15.10 -27.31 -1.08
N SER A 22 -15.97 -28.18 -0.57
CA SER A 22 -17.41 -27.96 -0.70
C SER A 22 -17.78 -26.67 0.03
N SER A 23 -18.63 -25.85 -0.59
CA SER A 23 -19.18 -24.63 0.04
C SER A 23 -19.72 -24.93 1.45
N ARG A 24 -20.37 -26.06 1.65
CA ARG A 24 -20.84 -26.54 2.96
C ARG A 24 -19.74 -26.59 4.03
N LYS A 25 -18.51 -26.93 3.67
CA LYS A 25 -17.42 -27.00 4.66
C LYS A 25 -16.89 -25.62 5.01
N ILE A 26 -16.86 -24.69 4.03
CA ILE A 26 -16.55 -23.27 4.30
C ILE A 26 -17.62 -22.68 5.21
N GLU A 27 -18.89 -22.90 4.89
CA GLU A 27 -20.02 -22.43 5.68
C GLU A 27 -19.94 -22.94 7.13
N ARG A 28 -19.69 -24.22 7.34
CA ARG A 28 -19.54 -24.78 8.69
C ARG A 28 -18.41 -24.07 9.48
N ILE A 29 -17.23 -23.82 8.87
CA ILE A 29 -16.14 -23.11 9.55
C ILE A 29 -16.55 -21.68 9.93
N LEU A 30 -17.30 -21.01 9.06
CA LEU A 30 -17.77 -19.66 9.31
C LEU A 30 -18.83 -19.62 10.41
N ASP A 31 -19.75 -20.56 10.39
CA ASP A 31 -20.85 -20.64 11.38
C ASP A 31 -20.35 -21.09 12.75
N ASP A 32 -19.40 -22.04 12.80
CA ASP A 32 -18.78 -22.55 14.03
C ASP A 32 -17.80 -21.53 14.67
N HIS A 33 -17.32 -20.52 13.93
CA HIS A 33 -16.36 -19.55 14.47
C HIS A 33 -17.05 -18.28 15.00
N PRO A 34 -17.08 -18.04 16.33
CA PRO A 34 -17.90 -16.98 16.93
C PRO A 34 -17.66 -15.58 16.37
N ALA A 35 -16.42 -15.28 15.94
CA ALA A 35 -16.10 -13.95 15.39
C ALA A 35 -16.48 -13.79 13.92
N LEU A 36 -16.73 -14.87 13.18
CA LEU A 36 -17.08 -14.84 11.76
C LEU A 36 -18.58 -15.03 11.52
N SER A 37 -19.30 -15.72 12.41
CA SER A 37 -20.71 -16.05 12.25
C SER A 37 -21.63 -14.81 12.17
N GLN A 38 -21.25 -13.71 12.85
CA GLN A 38 -21.99 -12.44 12.84
C GLN A 38 -21.42 -11.40 11.87
N ALA A 39 -20.38 -11.72 11.13
CA ALA A 39 -19.74 -10.81 10.19
C ALA A 39 -20.23 -11.02 8.76
N HIS A 40 -20.12 -9.99 7.93
CA HIS A 40 -20.27 -10.14 6.49
C HIS A 40 -18.99 -10.73 5.90
N VAL A 41 -19.03 -12.01 5.51
CA VAL A 41 -17.86 -12.71 4.98
C VAL A 41 -18.03 -12.99 3.51
N ALA A 42 -17.03 -12.61 2.72
CA ALA A 42 -16.94 -12.92 1.31
C ALA A 42 -15.59 -13.60 1.01
N ILE A 43 -15.63 -14.68 0.24
CA ILE A 43 -14.47 -15.54 -0.07
C ILE A 43 -14.46 -15.88 -1.54
N ALA A 44 -13.29 -15.85 -2.15
CA ALA A 44 -13.02 -16.39 -3.46
C ALA A 44 -11.63 -17.03 -3.48
N VAL A 45 -11.53 -18.22 -4.09
CA VAL A 45 -10.26 -18.98 -4.24
C VAL A 45 -10.22 -19.62 -5.61
N GLN A 46 -9.08 -19.51 -6.29
CA GLN A 46 -8.81 -20.15 -7.58
C GLN A 46 -7.36 -20.64 -7.68
N PRO A 47 -7.06 -21.68 -8.48
CA PRO A 47 -5.71 -22.01 -8.84
C PRO A 47 -5.03 -20.81 -9.54
N ILE A 48 -3.73 -20.63 -9.32
CA ILE A 48 -3.00 -19.49 -9.92
C ILE A 48 -2.91 -19.60 -11.45
N GLU A 49 -2.98 -20.82 -11.99
CA GLU A 49 -2.90 -21.14 -13.42
C GLU A 49 -4.28 -21.26 -14.10
N ASP A 50 -5.37 -21.19 -13.31
CA ASP A 50 -6.74 -21.35 -13.80
C ASP A 50 -7.64 -20.25 -13.24
N LYS A 51 -8.58 -19.77 -14.05
CA LYS A 51 -9.54 -18.72 -13.63
C LYS A 51 -10.80 -19.29 -12.97
N LYS A 52 -10.93 -20.60 -12.86
CA LYS A 52 -12.11 -21.24 -12.28
C LYS A 52 -12.09 -21.18 -10.75
N LEU A 53 -13.12 -20.58 -10.17
CA LEU A 53 -13.31 -20.59 -8.72
C LEU A 53 -13.53 -22.04 -8.22
N ILE A 54 -12.72 -22.44 -7.25
CA ILE A 54 -12.80 -23.75 -6.59
C ILE A 54 -13.43 -23.69 -5.21
N ALA A 55 -13.48 -22.50 -4.61
CA ALA A 55 -14.15 -22.21 -3.35
C ALA A 55 -14.66 -20.77 -3.39
N GLN A 56 -15.91 -20.54 -2.97
CA GLN A 56 -16.49 -19.21 -2.96
C GLN A 56 -17.64 -19.09 -1.96
N ARG A 57 -17.79 -17.90 -1.40
CA ARG A 57 -18.98 -17.40 -0.68
C ARG A 57 -19.08 -15.90 -0.96
N ASN A 58 -20.24 -15.43 -1.39
CA ASN A 58 -20.46 -13.99 -1.68
C ASN A 58 -19.40 -13.38 -2.60
N ALA A 59 -18.81 -14.15 -3.52
CA ALA A 59 -17.66 -13.74 -4.31
C ALA A 59 -17.93 -12.54 -5.24
N ALA A 60 -19.21 -12.27 -5.55
CA ALA A 60 -19.68 -11.15 -6.35
C ALA A 60 -20.25 -9.99 -5.51
N HIS A 61 -20.23 -10.07 -4.17
CA HIS A 61 -20.71 -8.99 -3.32
C HIS A 61 -19.63 -7.94 -3.11
N TYR A 62 -20.01 -6.68 -3.17
CA TYR A 62 -19.12 -5.57 -2.86
C TYR A 62 -18.80 -5.49 -1.38
N MET A 63 -17.51 -5.39 -1.08
CA MET A 63 -16.96 -5.32 0.25
C MET A 63 -16.02 -4.12 0.35
N THR A 64 -15.90 -3.54 1.55
CA THR A 64 -14.90 -2.50 1.85
C THR A 64 -13.51 -3.14 1.93
N PRO A 65 -12.60 -2.87 0.98
CA PRO A 65 -11.32 -3.59 0.88
C PRO A 65 -10.28 -3.12 1.89
N ALA A 66 -10.42 -1.92 2.44
CA ALA A 66 -9.35 -1.28 3.19
C ALA A 66 -8.03 -1.32 2.40
N SER A 67 -6.89 -1.54 3.04
CA SER A 67 -5.58 -1.60 2.37
C SER A 67 -5.39 -2.73 1.35
N ASN A 68 -6.41 -3.57 1.07
CA ASN A 68 -6.36 -4.44 -0.12
C ASN A 68 -6.46 -3.64 -1.43
N VAL A 69 -6.91 -2.38 -1.39
CA VAL A 69 -6.78 -1.43 -2.52
C VAL A 69 -5.33 -1.31 -3.00
N LYS A 70 -4.35 -1.45 -2.10
CA LYS A 70 -2.93 -1.41 -2.47
C LYS A 70 -2.51 -2.50 -3.47
N LEU A 71 -3.30 -3.55 -3.65
CA LEU A 71 -3.11 -4.53 -4.74
C LEU A 71 -3.40 -3.90 -6.10
N LEU A 72 -4.41 -3.01 -6.19
CA LEU A 72 -4.71 -2.25 -7.41
C LEU A 72 -3.58 -1.27 -7.72
N THR A 73 -3.14 -0.51 -6.72
CA THR A 73 -2.01 0.42 -6.83
C THR A 73 -0.72 -0.30 -7.21
N PHE A 74 -0.46 -1.47 -6.62
CA PHE A 74 0.71 -2.29 -6.95
C PHE A 74 0.65 -2.80 -8.38
N LEU A 75 -0.51 -3.31 -8.84
CA LEU A 75 -0.68 -3.74 -10.23
C LEU A 75 -0.41 -2.58 -11.20
N ALA A 76 -1.01 -1.41 -10.95
CA ALA A 76 -0.79 -0.22 -11.77
C ALA A 76 0.71 0.16 -11.87
N ALA A 77 1.44 0.04 -10.76
CA ALA A 77 2.86 0.35 -10.71
C ALA A 77 3.71 -0.70 -11.46
N VAL A 78 3.47 -2.01 -11.26
CA VAL A 78 4.28 -3.06 -11.91
C VAL A 78 3.95 -3.22 -13.40
N GLU A 79 2.73 -2.86 -13.84
CA GLU A 79 2.40 -2.77 -15.27
C GLU A 79 3.12 -1.60 -15.96
N LYS A 80 3.41 -0.52 -15.21
CA LYS A 80 3.96 0.71 -15.78
C LYS A 80 5.47 0.80 -15.67
N PHE A 81 6.05 0.31 -14.57
CA PHE A 81 7.42 0.57 -14.21
C PHE A 81 8.26 -0.70 -14.06
N GLN A 82 9.34 -0.82 -14.83
CA GLN A 82 10.45 -1.72 -14.51
C GLN A 82 11.39 -1.08 -13.49
N ARG A 83 11.58 0.25 -13.54
CA ARG A 83 12.32 1.09 -12.60
C ARG A 83 11.46 2.31 -12.28
N LEU A 84 11.49 2.78 -11.04
CA LEU A 84 10.68 3.92 -10.62
C LEU A 84 11.43 5.24 -10.84
N PRO A 85 10.79 6.28 -11.41
CA PRO A 85 11.38 7.60 -11.52
C PRO A 85 11.41 8.29 -10.16
N LYS A 86 12.60 8.67 -9.68
CA LYS A 86 12.76 9.49 -8.45
C LYS A 86 12.46 10.97 -8.69
N GLY A 87 12.56 11.40 -9.92
CA GLY A 87 12.34 12.76 -10.40
C GLY A 87 12.94 12.96 -11.78
N TYR A 88 12.73 14.15 -12.30
CA TYR A 88 13.24 14.57 -13.62
C TYR A 88 14.16 15.75 -13.44
N TYR A 89 15.24 15.80 -14.23
CA TYR A 89 16.17 16.91 -14.18
C TYR A 89 16.59 17.36 -15.59
N HIS A 90 17.01 18.62 -15.67
CA HIS A 90 17.59 19.24 -16.86
C HIS A 90 18.75 20.12 -16.43
N ARG A 91 19.83 20.16 -17.19
CA ARG A 91 20.93 21.11 -17.02
C ARG A 91 20.90 22.12 -18.13
N ASP A 92 20.80 23.40 -17.78
CA ASP A 92 20.81 24.47 -18.73
C ASP A 92 22.25 24.83 -19.19
N SER A 93 22.35 25.73 -20.15
CA SER A 93 23.64 26.20 -20.69
C SER A 93 24.50 26.97 -19.66
N LEU A 94 23.90 27.44 -18.58
CA LEU A 94 24.60 28.12 -17.48
C LEU A 94 25.05 27.14 -16.38
N GLY A 95 24.81 25.84 -16.57
CA GLY A 95 25.15 24.79 -15.61
C GLY A 95 24.23 24.74 -14.40
N GLN A 96 23.05 25.36 -14.44
CA GLN A 96 22.05 25.26 -13.40
C GLN A 96 21.32 23.92 -13.53
N THR A 97 21.04 23.28 -12.40
CA THR A 97 20.26 22.04 -12.37
C THR A 97 18.80 22.34 -12.06
N HIS A 98 17.95 22.13 -13.06
CA HIS A 98 16.49 22.16 -12.91
C HIS A 98 16.00 20.79 -12.44
N PHE A 99 15.03 20.77 -11.53
CA PHE A 99 14.45 19.54 -11.01
C PHE A 99 12.93 19.63 -10.94
N LYS A 100 12.26 18.56 -11.41
CA LYS A 100 10.81 18.37 -11.33
C LYS A 100 10.51 17.04 -10.63
N SER A 101 9.61 17.06 -9.65
CA SER A 101 9.23 15.85 -8.92
C SER A 101 8.40 14.90 -9.77
N SER A 102 8.58 13.61 -9.56
CA SER A 102 7.73 12.53 -10.08
C SER A 102 6.61 12.10 -9.13
N GLY A 103 6.54 12.68 -7.93
CA GLY A 103 5.70 12.15 -6.84
C GLY A 103 6.42 11.12 -5.95
N TYR A 104 7.71 10.87 -6.16
CA TYR A 104 8.50 9.87 -5.41
C TYR A 104 8.54 10.16 -3.91
N PRO A 105 8.13 9.17 -3.03
CA PRO A 105 7.85 9.47 -1.63
C PRO A 105 9.02 9.24 -0.65
N LEU A 106 10.16 8.69 -1.08
CA LEU A 106 11.18 8.22 -0.14
C LEU A 106 12.29 9.26 0.14
N LEU A 107 12.18 10.49 -0.40
CA LEU A 107 13.14 11.55 -0.10
C LEU A 107 13.04 11.93 1.39
N LEU A 108 14.12 11.66 2.14
CA LEU A 108 14.21 11.89 3.60
C LEU A 108 13.12 11.16 4.41
N HIS A 109 12.53 10.10 3.88
CA HIS A 109 11.45 9.39 4.57
C HIS A 109 11.94 8.80 5.91
N PRO A 110 11.23 8.98 7.04
CA PRO A 110 11.74 8.63 8.37
C PRO A 110 11.94 7.14 8.62
N LYS A 111 11.28 6.29 7.83
CA LYS A 111 11.35 4.82 7.94
C LYS A 111 12.08 4.16 6.77
N TYR A 112 12.08 4.77 5.60
CA TYR A 112 12.61 4.20 4.35
C TYR A 112 13.38 5.25 3.53
N PRO A 113 14.44 5.89 4.11
CA PRO A 113 15.10 7.00 3.43
C PRO A 113 15.84 6.55 2.17
N ASP A 114 15.71 7.31 1.10
CA ASP A 114 16.52 7.15 -0.11
C ASP A 114 17.76 8.07 -0.03
N SER A 115 18.86 7.51 0.44
CA SER A 115 20.12 8.24 0.55
C SER A 115 20.75 8.59 -0.80
N GLU A 116 20.51 7.81 -1.86
CA GLU A 116 21.08 8.10 -3.19
C GLU A 116 20.51 9.38 -3.78
N LEU A 117 19.20 9.64 -3.58
CA LEU A 117 18.60 10.88 -4.05
C LEU A 117 19.14 12.10 -3.30
N VAL A 118 19.36 11.99 -1.99
CA VAL A 118 20.02 13.03 -1.19
C VAL A 118 21.45 13.28 -1.68
N ILE A 119 22.23 12.21 -1.90
CA ILE A 119 23.59 12.31 -2.44
C ILE A 119 23.59 12.97 -3.83
N TRP A 120 22.62 12.66 -4.67
CA TRP A 120 22.49 13.29 -5.98
C TRP A 120 22.25 14.80 -5.85
N PHE A 121 21.33 15.23 -4.98
CA PHE A 121 21.08 16.65 -4.70
C PHE A 121 22.34 17.36 -4.19
N ASN A 122 23.07 16.77 -3.26
CA ASN A 122 24.26 17.37 -2.64
C ASN A 122 25.44 17.54 -3.63
N LYS A 123 25.41 16.86 -4.77
CA LYS A 123 26.38 17.07 -5.85
C LYS A 123 26.05 18.28 -6.74
N GLN A 124 24.89 18.90 -6.57
CA GLN A 124 24.50 20.07 -7.34
C GLN A 124 24.99 21.35 -6.64
N LYS A 125 25.36 22.37 -7.42
CA LYS A 125 25.72 23.69 -6.87
C LYS A 125 24.49 24.46 -6.40
N GLN A 126 23.41 24.31 -7.13
CA GLN A 126 22.07 24.87 -6.84
C GLN A 126 21.00 24.08 -7.57
N ILE A 127 19.76 24.22 -7.12
CA ILE A 127 18.58 23.61 -7.72
C ILE A 127 17.56 24.68 -8.10
N VAL A 128 17.04 24.62 -9.31
CA VAL A 128 15.85 25.33 -9.73
C VAL A 128 14.68 24.34 -9.73
N TYR A 129 13.80 24.45 -8.73
CA TYR A 129 12.68 23.55 -8.56
C TYR A 129 11.49 23.97 -9.43
N HIS A 130 11.01 23.05 -10.25
CA HIS A 130 9.80 23.18 -11.04
C HIS A 130 8.66 22.45 -10.35
N SER A 131 7.60 23.19 -10.05
CA SER A 131 6.39 22.60 -9.51
C SER A 131 5.78 21.63 -10.52
N ALA A 132 5.49 20.41 -10.11
CA ALA A 132 4.78 19.48 -10.97
C ALA A 132 3.33 19.96 -11.18
N SER A 133 2.79 19.75 -12.37
CA SER A 133 1.36 19.93 -12.61
C SER A 133 0.60 18.96 -11.71
N ALA A 134 -0.24 19.48 -10.82
CA ALA A 134 -0.94 18.67 -9.84
C ALA A 134 -2.37 19.16 -9.62
N SER A 135 -3.33 18.24 -9.70
CA SER A 135 -4.68 18.41 -9.18
C SER A 135 -4.82 17.49 -7.96
N LEU A 136 -4.41 17.98 -6.80
CA LEU A 136 -4.12 17.15 -5.66
C LEU A 136 -4.63 17.76 -4.34
N PRO A 137 -5.86 17.41 -3.92
CA PRO A 137 -6.30 17.67 -2.56
C PRO A 137 -5.39 16.96 -1.55
N HIS A 138 -5.08 17.60 -0.44
CA HIS A 138 -4.21 17.03 0.61
C HIS A 138 -4.72 15.68 1.13
N LEU A 139 -6.03 15.55 1.32
CA LEU A 139 -6.69 14.32 1.73
C LEU A 139 -7.53 13.75 0.58
N GLY A 140 -7.71 12.43 0.57
CA GLY A 140 -8.54 11.74 -0.42
C GLY A 140 -10.05 11.85 -0.14
N PRO A 141 -10.90 11.62 -1.16
CA PRO A 141 -12.35 11.58 -0.98
C PRO A 141 -12.73 10.50 0.05
N GLY A 142 -13.63 10.83 0.98
CA GLY A 142 -14.11 9.89 2.00
C GLY A 142 -13.07 9.49 3.07
N TRP A 143 -11.95 10.22 3.17
CA TRP A 143 -11.07 10.14 4.34
C TRP A 143 -11.75 10.80 5.52
N SER A 144 -11.70 10.16 6.70
CA SER A 144 -12.22 10.77 7.92
C SER A 144 -11.46 12.05 8.25
N TRP A 145 -12.19 13.14 8.50
CA TRP A 145 -11.56 14.44 8.80
C TRP A 145 -10.70 14.39 10.08
N ASP A 146 -11.12 13.60 11.08
CA ASP A 146 -10.42 13.42 12.36
C ASP A 146 -9.15 12.55 12.26
N ASP A 147 -8.94 11.87 11.12
CA ASP A 147 -7.71 11.09 10.86
C ASP A 147 -6.49 11.97 10.52
N PHE A 148 -6.66 13.28 10.30
CA PHE A 148 -5.60 14.20 9.88
C PHE A 148 -4.35 14.21 10.78
N SER A 149 -4.51 13.82 12.05
CA SER A 149 -3.41 13.82 13.03
C SER A 149 -2.67 12.48 13.12
N TYR A 150 -3.10 11.45 12.40
CA TYR A 150 -2.47 10.13 12.45
C TYR A 150 -1.50 9.90 11.29
N TYR A 151 -0.40 9.21 11.57
CA TYR A 151 0.63 8.86 10.59
C TYR A 151 0.06 8.29 9.27
N TYR A 152 -0.94 7.43 9.36
CA TYR A 152 -1.52 6.77 8.20
C TYR A 152 -2.35 7.70 7.30
N SER A 153 -2.65 8.91 7.74
CA SER A 153 -3.38 9.94 6.98
C SER A 153 -2.48 11.12 6.60
N ALA A 154 -1.20 10.84 6.31
CA ALA A 154 -0.27 11.85 5.83
C ALA A 154 -0.80 12.49 4.53
N ALA A 155 -0.75 13.83 4.48
CA ALA A 155 -1.24 14.59 3.34
C ALA A 155 -0.47 14.26 2.06
N ARG A 156 -1.16 14.19 0.93
CA ARG A 156 -0.55 14.03 -0.40
C ARG A 156 0.16 15.31 -0.81
N SER A 157 1.28 15.21 -1.50
CA SER A 157 2.00 16.35 -2.07
C SER A 157 2.76 15.94 -3.34
N PRO A 158 3.08 16.90 -4.22
CA PRO A 158 3.87 16.63 -5.42
C PRO A 158 5.28 16.12 -5.11
N LEU A 159 5.89 16.58 -4.03
CA LEU A 159 7.19 16.14 -3.54
C LEU A 159 7.10 15.85 -2.04
N PRO A 160 6.77 14.61 -1.65
CA PRO A 160 6.79 14.24 -0.24
C PRO A 160 8.21 14.32 0.34
N LEU A 161 8.34 15.04 1.45
CA LEU A 161 9.56 15.12 2.25
C LEU A 161 9.29 14.57 3.63
N TYR A 162 10.20 13.77 4.17
CA TYR A 162 10.05 13.15 5.50
C TYR A 162 8.76 12.34 5.67
N GLY A 163 8.23 11.77 4.56
CA GLY A 163 6.92 11.12 4.59
C GLY A 163 5.77 12.06 4.94
N ASN A 164 5.92 13.37 4.72
CA ASN A 164 4.99 14.43 5.11
C ASN A 164 4.59 14.38 6.59
N VAL A 165 5.52 13.95 7.48
CA VAL A 165 5.31 13.89 8.93
C VAL A 165 6.43 14.56 9.70
N VAL A 166 6.06 15.23 10.79
CA VAL A 166 7.00 15.62 11.84
C VAL A 166 7.23 14.40 12.73
N THR A 167 8.51 14.08 12.93
CA THR A 167 8.92 12.97 13.79
C THR A 167 9.45 13.51 15.10
N LEU A 168 8.91 13.02 16.20
CA LEU A 168 9.37 13.31 17.54
C LEU A 168 10.19 12.13 18.05
N TYR A 169 11.50 12.36 18.24
CA TYR A 169 12.43 11.33 18.71
C TYR A 169 12.70 11.50 20.21
N PRO A 170 12.60 10.43 21.00
CA PRO A 170 13.13 10.46 22.35
C PRO A 170 14.66 10.45 22.31
N GLN A 171 15.28 11.43 22.98
CA GLN A 171 16.72 11.47 23.21
C GLN A 171 16.98 11.38 24.70
N LYS A 172 17.83 10.47 25.13
CA LYS A 172 18.24 10.35 26.51
C LYS A 172 19.59 11.05 26.71
N LEU A 173 19.62 12.01 27.63
CA LEU A 173 20.86 12.62 28.13
C LEU A 173 20.88 12.41 29.64
N GLN A 174 21.79 11.55 30.12
CA GLN A 174 21.81 11.06 31.50
C GLN A 174 20.44 10.42 31.84
N ASP A 175 19.75 10.85 32.89
CA ASP A 175 18.46 10.35 33.32
C ASP A 175 17.24 11.10 32.74
N THR A 176 17.49 12.13 31.94
CA THR A 176 16.46 12.98 31.35
C THR A 176 16.17 12.60 29.89
N VAL A 177 14.91 12.42 29.55
CA VAL A 177 14.47 12.20 28.17
C VAL A 177 14.03 13.50 27.53
N PHE A 178 14.72 13.87 26.46
CA PHE A 178 14.37 15.02 25.62
C PHE A 178 13.70 14.55 24.33
N TYR A 179 12.89 15.43 23.74
CA TYR A 179 12.27 15.16 22.45
C TYR A 179 12.78 16.17 21.43
N LYS A 180 13.37 15.66 20.35
CA LYS A 180 13.84 16.48 19.24
C LYS A 180 12.91 16.32 18.05
N SER A 181 12.47 17.45 17.48
CA SER A 181 11.83 17.48 16.16
C SER A 181 12.91 17.61 15.09
N SER A 182 12.74 16.84 14.01
CA SER A 182 13.63 16.95 12.85
C SER A 182 13.33 18.20 12.00
N LEU A 183 12.12 18.78 12.05
CA LEU A 183 11.63 19.67 11.00
C LEU A 183 11.11 21.02 11.52
N LEU A 184 10.04 21.00 12.28
CA LEU A 184 9.24 22.16 12.67
C LEU A 184 9.31 22.33 14.19
N PRO A 185 9.19 23.56 14.69
CA PRO A 185 9.18 23.80 16.12
C PRO A 185 7.98 23.10 16.79
N ILE A 186 8.23 22.55 17.98
CA ILE A 186 7.23 21.90 18.80
C ILE A 186 7.13 22.64 20.13
N ALA A 187 5.95 23.15 20.47
CA ALA A 187 5.67 23.75 21.75
C ALA A 187 5.43 22.68 22.83
N ILE A 188 5.83 22.96 24.06
CA ILE A 188 5.52 22.13 25.22
C ILE A 188 4.19 22.58 25.80
N ASP A 189 3.25 21.62 25.98
CA ASP A 189 1.96 21.83 26.61
C ASP A 189 1.69 20.71 27.60
N THR A 190 1.99 20.95 28.88
CA THR A 190 1.82 19.94 29.95
C THR A 190 0.37 19.71 30.36
N LEU A 191 -0.56 20.49 29.82
CA LEU A 191 -2.01 20.36 30.05
C LEU A 191 -2.72 19.60 28.90
N ALA A 192 -2.02 19.39 27.76
CA ALA A 192 -2.57 18.65 26.66
C ALA A 192 -2.95 17.22 27.10
N THR A 193 -4.13 16.73 26.64
CA THR A 193 -4.62 15.38 26.92
C THR A 193 -4.03 14.31 26.01
N THR A 194 -3.29 14.71 24.97
CA THR A 194 -2.63 13.82 24.01
C THR A 194 -1.12 14.00 24.05
N PRO A 195 -0.34 12.91 23.86
CA PRO A 195 1.12 12.99 23.97
C PRO A 195 1.77 13.89 22.91
N PHE A 196 1.22 13.92 21.69
CA PHE A 196 1.73 14.73 20.59
C PHE A 196 0.58 15.02 19.60
N ARG A 197 0.38 16.29 19.26
CA ARG A 197 -0.69 16.71 18.36
C ARG A 197 -0.23 17.82 17.40
N ARG A 198 -0.96 17.97 16.29
CA ARG A 198 -0.94 19.13 15.39
C ARG A 198 -2.30 19.81 15.44
N GLU A 199 -2.34 21.10 15.30
CA GLU A 199 -3.59 21.82 15.06
C GLU A 199 -4.17 21.46 13.66
N GLU A 200 -5.50 21.48 13.52
CA GLU A 200 -6.16 20.99 12.32
C GLU A 200 -5.71 21.74 11.05
N ASN A 201 -5.72 23.06 11.08
CA ASN A 201 -5.58 23.91 9.90
C ASN A 201 -4.22 24.57 9.74
N ARG A 202 -3.26 24.25 10.61
CA ARG A 202 -1.91 24.81 10.55
C ARG A 202 -0.84 23.88 11.11
N ASN A 203 0.40 24.13 10.72
CA ASN A 203 1.57 23.37 11.16
C ASN A 203 2.07 23.83 12.54
N HIS A 204 1.17 23.91 13.52
CA HIS A 204 1.50 24.18 14.92
C HIS A 204 1.40 22.87 15.71
N PHE A 205 2.53 22.46 16.30
CA PHE A 205 2.68 21.19 17.00
C PHE A 205 2.87 21.40 18.49
N THR A 206 2.24 20.55 19.29
CA THR A 206 2.41 20.54 20.75
C THR A 206 2.71 19.14 21.25
N VAL A 207 3.57 19.05 22.27
CA VAL A 207 3.91 17.81 22.97
C VAL A 207 3.62 17.96 24.47
N ASN A 208 2.99 16.92 25.05
CA ASN A 208 2.96 16.76 26.50
C ASN A 208 4.00 15.70 26.90
N PRO A 209 5.17 16.10 27.42
CA PRO A 209 6.23 15.15 27.75
C PRO A 209 5.83 14.12 28.81
N LYS A 210 4.87 14.46 29.70
CA LYS A 210 4.36 13.56 30.75
C LYS A 210 3.60 12.35 30.19
N LEU A 211 3.05 12.48 28.97
CA LEU A 211 2.26 11.43 28.32
C LEU A 211 3.07 10.63 27.29
N VAL A 212 4.28 11.06 26.94
CA VAL A 212 5.13 10.35 25.97
C VAL A 212 5.96 9.31 26.70
N LYS A 213 5.90 8.06 26.24
CA LYS A 213 6.75 6.99 26.77
C LYS A 213 8.17 7.14 26.23
N SER A 214 9.16 6.89 27.08
CA SER A 214 10.59 7.09 26.78
C SER A 214 11.13 6.29 25.57
N LYS A 215 10.39 5.34 25.04
CA LYS A 215 10.76 4.53 23.86
C LYS A 215 9.95 4.87 22.60
N ASP A 216 8.98 5.78 22.68
CA ASP A 216 8.07 6.02 21.58
C ASP A 216 8.64 7.07 20.62
N THR A 217 8.82 6.69 19.37
CA THR A 217 8.94 7.63 18.25
C THR A 217 7.55 7.96 17.76
N LEU A 218 7.17 9.22 17.80
CA LEU A 218 5.84 9.68 17.43
C LEU A 218 5.88 10.46 16.11
N TYR A 219 4.84 10.30 15.32
CA TYR A 219 4.69 10.92 14.01
C TYR A 219 3.39 11.70 13.95
N ARG A 220 3.44 12.93 13.39
CA ARG A 220 2.25 13.72 13.10
C ARG A 220 2.37 14.31 11.70
N PRO A 221 1.36 14.12 10.82
CA PRO A 221 1.36 14.73 9.51
C PRO A 221 1.46 16.25 9.59
N PHE A 222 2.25 16.86 8.71
CA PHE A 222 2.18 18.29 8.46
C PHE A 222 1.38 18.59 7.19
N ILE A 223 0.93 19.82 7.03
CA ILE A 223 0.26 20.31 5.83
C ILE A 223 1.34 20.78 4.87
N PRO A 224 1.63 20.04 3.79
CA PRO A 224 2.62 20.44 2.80
C PRO A 224 2.11 21.61 1.96
N ASN A 225 3.01 22.53 1.64
CA ASN A 225 2.81 23.53 0.61
C ASN A 225 4.17 23.82 -0.07
N GLU A 226 4.15 24.52 -1.18
CA GLU A 226 5.35 24.74 -1.98
C GLU A 226 6.43 25.51 -1.22
N SER A 227 6.06 26.59 -0.49
CA SER A 227 7.01 27.36 0.30
C SER A 227 7.71 26.50 1.35
N LEU A 228 6.95 25.74 2.13
CA LEU A 228 7.51 24.82 3.12
C LEU A 228 8.41 23.76 2.46
N THR A 229 8.02 23.22 1.31
CA THR A 229 8.85 22.26 0.56
C THR A 229 10.19 22.85 0.18
N LEU A 230 10.22 24.08 -0.35
CA LEU A 230 11.44 24.76 -0.73
C LEU A 230 12.33 25.07 0.51
N ASP A 231 11.73 25.53 1.61
CA ASP A 231 12.46 25.83 2.86
C ASP A 231 13.08 24.57 3.46
N LEU A 232 12.35 23.45 3.45
CA LEU A 232 12.87 22.17 3.91
C LEU A 232 14.01 21.66 3.02
N LEU A 233 13.87 21.75 1.68
CA LEU A 233 14.93 21.38 0.76
C LEU A 233 16.19 22.21 0.97
N LYS A 234 16.08 23.55 1.07
CA LYS A 234 17.21 24.45 1.37
C LYS A 234 17.92 24.04 2.65
N LYS A 235 17.15 23.83 3.71
CA LYS A 235 17.68 23.46 5.03
C LYS A 235 18.43 22.13 4.99
N GLU A 236 17.85 21.13 4.37
CA GLU A 236 18.42 19.76 4.38
C GLU A 236 19.57 19.57 3.41
N LEU A 237 19.52 20.23 2.25
CA LEU A 237 20.55 20.09 1.24
C LEU A 237 21.75 21.03 1.48
N GLY A 238 21.56 22.10 2.25
CA GLY A 238 22.59 23.09 2.50
C GLY A 238 23.05 23.85 1.22
N ILE A 239 22.26 23.78 0.14
CA ILE A 239 22.50 24.44 -1.15
C ILE A 239 21.33 25.36 -1.51
N PRO A 240 21.54 26.37 -2.38
CA PRO A 240 20.45 27.20 -2.86
C PRO A 240 19.40 26.36 -3.64
N VAL A 241 18.13 26.48 -3.24
CA VAL A 241 16.98 25.90 -3.95
C VAL A 241 16.01 27.04 -4.25
N ASN A 242 15.80 27.34 -5.53
CA ASN A 242 14.94 28.42 -5.98
C ASN A 242 13.74 27.83 -6.74
N LYS A 243 12.59 28.51 -6.64
CA LYS A 243 11.46 28.17 -7.48
C LYS A 243 11.72 28.65 -8.91
N ALA A 244 11.40 27.83 -9.91
CA ALA A 244 11.41 28.25 -11.30
C ALA A 244 10.37 29.36 -11.52
N GLN A 245 10.78 30.44 -12.17
CA GLN A 245 9.89 31.57 -12.48
C GLN A 245 8.97 31.26 -13.67
N GLN A 246 9.44 30.42 -14.59
CA GLN A 246 8.70 30.01 -15.78
C GLN A 246 8.90 28.51 -16.05
N PRO A 247 7.92 27.85 -16.68
CA PRO A 247 8.09 26.48 -17.18
C PRO A 247 9.22 26.45 -18.23
N LEU A 248 10.00 25.39 -18.24
CA LEU A 248 10.92 25.08 -19.32
C LEU A 248 10.14 24.41 -20.46
N PHE A 249 9.81 25.19 -21.49
CA PHE A 249 9.20 24.68 -22.71
C PHE A 249 10.28 24.05 -23.62
N ASN A 250 9.96 22.94 -24.26
CA ASN A 250 10.82 22.22 -25.21
C ASN A 250 12.17 21.73 -24.67
N SER A 251 12.34 21.69 -23.35
CA SER A 251 13.53 21.13 -22.73
C SER A 251 13.44 19.61 -22.65
N GLN A 252 14.51 18.93 -22.99
CA GLN A 252 14.63 17.49 -22.75
C GLN A 252 14.95 17.25 -21.28
N TRP A 253 14.09 16.50 -20.59
CA TRP A 253 14.28 16.11 -19.21
C TRP A 253 14.86 14.70 -19.11
N ASP A 254 15.95 14.58 -18.38
CA ASP A 254 16.49 13.29 -17.98
C ASP A 254 15.75 12.75 -16.76
N THR A 255 15.75 11.44 -16.56
CA THR A 255 15.07 10.79 -15.45
C THR A 255 16.06 10.20 -14.46
N LEU A 256 15.87 10.52 -13.19
CA LEU A 256 16.55 9.86 -12.06
C LEU A 256 15.79 8.57 -11.73
N TRP A 257 16.39 7.44 -12.02
CA TRP A 257 15.78 6.12 -11.81
C TRP A 257 16.18 5.50 -10.48
N THR A 258 15.28 4.72 -9.86
CA THR A 258 15.69 3.82 -8.78
C THR A 258 16.53 2.68 -9.36
N PRO A 259 17.59 2.23 -8.68
CA PRO A 259 18.28 1.00 -9.06
C PRO A 259 17.41 -0.24 -8.79
N ASP A 260 16.62 -0.22 -7.71
CA ASP A 260 15.73 -1.30 -7.28
C ASP A 260 14.41 -0.72 -6.73
N PRO A 261 13.23 -1.10 -7.26
CA PRO A 261 11.93 -0.67 -6.75
C PRO A 261 11.53 -1.37 -5.43
N LYS A 262 12.24 -2.40 -5.01
CA LYS A 262 11.90 -3.26 -3.87
C LYS A 262 11.68 -2.51 -2.54
N PRO A 263 12.48 -1.50 -2.15
CA PRO A 263 12.22 -0.76 -0.92
C PRO A 263 10.83 -0.11 -0.90
N LEU A 264 10.40 0.47 -2.02
CA LEU A 264 9.12 1.14 -2.16
C LEU A 264 7.95 0.13 -2.20
N TYR A 265 8.11 -0.97 -2.93
CA TYR A 265 7.11 -2.05 -2.94
C TYR A 265 6.99 -2.76 -1.58
N LYS A 266 8.09 -2.89 -0.82
CA LYS A 266 8.03 -3.38 0.56
C LYS A 266 7.33 -2.40 1.50
N ALA A 267 7.58 -1.10 1.39
CA ALA A 267 6.84 -0.10 2.15
C ALA A 267 5.32 -0.19 1.87
N LEU A 268 4.92 -0.38 0.60
CA LEU A 268 3.54 -0.58 0.18
C LEU A 268 2.91 -1.86 0.76
N LEU A 269 3.55 -3.02 0.55
CA LEU A 269 2.93 -4.32 0.78
C LEU A 269 3.18 -4.87 2.19
N HIS A 270 4.42 -4.74 2.75
CA HIS A 270 4.76 -5.24 4.08
C HIS A 270 4.30 -4.30 5.20
N HIS A 271 4.52 -2.99 5.01
CA HIS A 271 4.22 -2.00 6.04
C HIS A 271 2.88 -1.29 5.82
N SER A 272 2.27 -1.52 4.64
CA SER A 272 0.98 -0.93 4.28
C SER A 272 1.00 0.61 4.34
N ASP A 273 2.13 1.23 3.98
CA ASP A 273 2.29 2.67 4.02
C ASP A 273 1.34 3.36 3.05
N ASN A 274 0.54 4.29 3.57
CA ASN A 274 -0.52 4.93 2.80
C ASN A 274 0.02 6.04 1.90
N LEU A 275 0.97 6.83 2.40
CA LEU A 275 1.57 7.89 1.57
C LEU A 275 2.32 7.29 0.38
N VAL A 276 3.04 6.18 0.60
CA VAL A 276 3.69 5.43 -0.49
C VAL A 276 2.67 4.94 -1.51
N ALA A 277 1.50 4.45 -1.06
CA ALA A 277 0.44 4.00 -1.96
C ALA A 277 -0.12 5.16 -2.81
N GLU A 278 -0.46 6.28 -2.18
CA GLU A 278 -0.95 7.47 -2.87
C GLU A 278 0.09 8.00 -3.87
N SER A 279 1.36 8.06 -3.44
CA SER A 279 2.46 8.53 -4.28
C SER A 279 2.70 7.63 -5.49
N LEU A 280 2.67 6.31 -5.34
CA LEU A 280 2.80 5.39 -6.48
C LEU A 280 1.72 5.60 -7.53
N LEU A 281 0.48 5.82 -7.10
CA LEU A 281 -0.61 6.10 -8.02
C LEU A 281 -0.45 7.45 -8.73
N LEU A 282 0.08 8.47 -8.02
CA LEU A 282 0.46 9.75 -8.61
C LEU A 282 1.59 9.59 -9.65
N MET A 283 2.62 8.78 -9.33
CA MET A 283 3.73 8.50 -10.25
C MET A 283 3.24 7.83 -11.54
N VAL A 284 2.27 6.90 -11.45
CA VAL A 284 1.63 6.29 -12.63
C VAL A 284 0.96 7.37 -13.49
N GLY A 285 0.22 8.27 -12.87
CA GLY A 285 -0.44 9.39 -13.56
C GLY A 285 0.55 10.35 -14.23
N GLN A 286 1.61 10.72 -13.51
CA GLN A 286 2.68 11.59 -14.00
C GLN A 286 3.35 11.03 -15.26
N GLN A 287 3.66 9.73 -15.25
CA GLN A 287 4.30 9.06 -16.38
C GLN A 287 3.40 8.97 -17.61
N GLU A 288 2.09 9.03 -17.45
CA GLU A 288 1.14 8.91 -18.56
C GLU A 288 0.72 10.24 -19.14
N ASN A 289 0.57 11.28 -18.31
CA ASN A 289 -0.02 12.57 -18.74
C ASN A 289 0.71 13.80 -18.17
N ASP A 290 1.92 13.63 -17.66
CA ASP A 290 2.70 14.69 -17.01
C ASP A 290 1.93 15.44 -15.90
N THR A 291 0.99 14.76 -15.23
CA THR A 291 0.16 15.35 -14.18
C THR A 291 0.01 14.41 -13.00
N LEU A 292 0.26 14.92 -11.80
CA LEU A 292 0.02 14.22 -10.54
C LEU A 292 -1.47 14.32 -10.18
N ALA A 293 -2.28 13.36 -10.61
CA ALA A 293 -3.73 13.38 -10.43
C ALA A 293 -4.29 11.99 -10.12
N THR A 294 -4.70 11.76 -8.86
CA THR A 294 -5.22 10.46 -8.42
C THR A 294 -6.50 10.08 -9.16
N ALA A 295 -7.51 10.96 -9.19
CA ALA A 295 -8.82 10.65 -9.78
C ALA A 295 -8.75 10.33 -11.27
N ALA A 296 -8.04 11.16 -12.05
CA ALA A 296 -7.86 10.93 -13.49
C ALA A 296 -7.12 9.62 -13.78
N THR A 297 -6.10 9.30 -12.97
CA THR A 297 -5.35 8.04 -13.08
C THR A 297 -6.25 6.84 -12.82
N ILE A 298 -7.03 6.87 -11.74
CA ILE A 298 -8.00 5.82 -11.39
C ILE A 298 -9.00 5.61 -12.52
N THR A 299 -9.62 6.69 -13.04
CA THR A 299 -10.62 6.59 -14.13
C THR A 299 -10.03 5.90 -15.36
N ARG A 300 -8.80 6.21 -15.76
CA ARG A 300 -8.14 5.56 -16.90
C ARG A 300 -7.85 4.08 -16.63
N LEU A 301 -7.36 3.75 -15.45
CA LEU A 301 -7.07 2.38 -15.06
C LEU A 301 -8.35 1.54 -14.99
N GLN A 302 -9.43 2.07 -14.41
CA GLN A 302 -10.74 1.42 -14.39
C GLN A 302 -11.25 1.12 -15.82
N LYS A 303 -11.15 2.10 -16.73
CA LYS A 303 -11.50 1.91 -18.14
C LYS A 303 -10.64 0.84 -18.82
N LYS A 304 -9.31 0.84 -18.60
CA LYS A 304 -8.39 -0.18 -19.11
C LYS A 304 -8.72 -1.57 -18.57
N TRP A 305 -8.98 -1.68 -17.27
CA TRP A 305 -9.18 -2.96 -16.59
C TRP A 305 -10.61 -3.51 -16.71
N SER A 306 -11.59 -2.69 -17.08
CA SER A 306 -12.97 -3.17 -17.32
C SER A 306 -13.07 -4.27 -18.39
N LEU A 307 -12.05 -4.40 -19.25
CA LEU A 307 -11.99 -5.43 -20.28
C LEU A 307 -11.81 -6.86 -19.71
N TRP A 308 -11.29 -6.99 -18.50
CA TRP A 308 -11.01 -8.30 -17.89
C TRP A 308 -11.49 -8.45 -16.43
N LEU A 309 -11.90 -7.37 -15.79
CA LEU A 309 -12.50 -7.43 -14.46
C LEU A 309 -13.91 -8.04 -14.53
N PRO A 310 -14.25 -9.00 -13.66
CA PRO A 310 -15.59 -9.57 -13.61
C PRO A 310 -16.67 -8.60 -13.09
N ASP A 311 -16.27 -7.64 -12.23
CA ASP A 311 -17.14 -6.60 -11.70
C ASP A 311 -16.42 -5.25 -11.73
N PRO A 312 -17.15 -4.14 -11.93
CA PRO A 312 -16.58 -2.80 -11.80
C PRO A 312 -15.94 -2.56 -10.42
N LEU A 313 -14.98 -1.64 -10.37
CA LEU A 313 -14.37 -1.21 -9.10
C LEU A 313 -14.98 0.12 -8.67
N GLU A 314 -15.39 0.23 -7.42
CA GLU A 314 -15.55 1.52 -6.76
C GLU A 314 -14.19 1.88 -6.13
N TRP A 315 -13.36 2.61 -6.89
CA TRP A 315 -11.98 2.89 -6.52
C TRP A 315 -11.75 4.39 -6.50
N VAL A 316 -11.31 4.96 -5.35
CA VAL A 316 -11.22 6.41 -5.16
C VAL A 316 -9.88 6.90 -4.60
N ASP A 317 -9.05 6.01 -4.04
CA ASP A 317 -7.71 6.36 -3.53
C ASP A 317 -6.70 5.22 -3.73
N GLY A 318 -5.41 5.52 -3.61
CA GLY A 318 -4.34 4.54 -3.77
C GLY A 318 -4.13 3.64 -2.55
N SER A 319 -4.55 4.06 -1.38
CA SER A 319 -4.19 3.48 -0.08
C SER A 319 -5.26 2.58 0.52
N GLY A 320 -6.53 2.84 0.22
CA GLY A 320 -7.68 2.16 0.84
C GLY A 320 -8.06 2.74 2.20
N ILE A 321 -7.67 3.98 2.52
CA ILE A 321 -8.19 4.71 3.68
C ILE A 321 -9.67 5.03 3.47
N SER A 322 -10.03 5.43 2.25
CA SER A 322 -11.40 5.78 1.93
C SER A 322 -12.36 4.61 2.10
N ARG A 323 -13.46 4.86 2.82
CA ARG A 323 -14.57 3.89 2.92
C ARG A 323 -15.44 3.83 1.67
N TYR A 324 -15.23 4.74 0.72
CA TYR A 324 -15.92 4.74 -0.58
C TYR A 324 -15.36 3.67 -1.54
N ASN A 325 -14.16 3.13 -1.24
CA ASN A 325 -13.66 1.99 -2.01
C ASN A 325 -14.52 0.75 -1.76
N MET A 326 -15.01 0.13 -2.84
CA MET A 326 -15.69 -1.17 -2.79
C MET A 326 -15.19 -2.07 -3.92
N VAL A 327 -14.93 -3.32 -3.60
CA VAL A 327 -14.48 -4.34 -4.55
C VAL A 327 -15.13 -5.68 -4.23
N THR A 328 -15.26 -6.52 -5.23
CA THR A 328 -15.70 -7.91 -5.02
C THR A 328 -14.48 -8.82 -4.83
N PRO A 329 -14.58 -9.92 -4.04
CA PRO A 329 -13.49 -10.90 -3.93
C PRO A 329 -13.03 -11.46 -5.28
N ARG A 330 -13.95 -11.71 -6.23
CA ARG A 330 -13.58 -12.22 -7.56
C ARG A 330 -12.85 -11.18 -8.41
N SER A 331 -13.14 -9.88 -8.26
CA SER A 331 -12.35 -8.82 -8.90
C SER A 331 -10.95 -8.71 -8.30
N LEU A 332 -10.79 -8.89 -6.98
CA LEU A 332 -9.46 -8.98 -6.37
C LEU A 332 -8.68 -10.22 -6.85
N LEU A 333 -9.35 -11.36 -7.08
CA LEU A 333 -8.67 -12.50 -7.70
C LEU A 333 -8.20 -12.22 -9.12
N ALA A 334 -8.99 -11.51 -9.92
CA ALA A 334 -8.58 -11.10 -11.26
C ALA A 334 -7.37 -10.16 -11.22
N VAL A 335 -7.32 -9.23 -10.27
CA VAL A 335 -6.15 -8.37 -10.01
C VAL A 335 -4.92 -9.19 -9.60
N LEU A 336 -5.06 -10.14 -8.67
CA LEU A 336 -3.97 -11.05 -8.28
C LEU A 336 -3.48 -11.89 -9.46
N GLN A 337 -4.38 -12.33 -10.33
CA GLN A 337 -4.01 -13.06 -11.54
C GLN A 337 -3.18 -12.19 -12.50
N GLN A 338 -3.54 -10.92 -12.68
CA GLN A 338 -2.75 -9.98 -13.48
C GLN A 338 -1.38 -9.70 -12.84
N ILE A 339 -1.32 -9.53 -11.51
CA ILE A 339 -0.05 -9.40 -10.79
C ILE A 339 0.84 -10.62 -11.07
N TYR A 340 0.30 -11.85 -10.91
CA TYR A 340 1.05 -13.07 -11.22
C TYR A 340 1.53 -13.13 -12.66
N SER A 341 0.68 -12.76 -13.61
CA SER A 341 1.04 -12.73 -15.04
C SER A 341 2.14 -11.71 -15.34
N THR A 342 2.23 -10.62 -14.58
CA THR A 342 3.21 -9.54 -14.80
C THR A 342 4.56 -9.83 -14.16
N ILE A 343 4.60 -10.33 -12.90
CA ILE A 343 5.84 -10.48 -12.13
C ILE A 343 6.21 -11.94 -11.82
N GLY A 344 5.35 -12.90 -12.14
CA GLY A 344 5.53 -14.32 -11.84
C GLY A 344 5.58 -14.65 -10.35
N LEU A 345 5.80 -15.93 -10.04
CA LEU A 345 5.91 -16.40 -8.65
C LEU A 345 7.13 -15.82 -7.94
N GLN A 346 8.23 -15.62 -8.67
CA GLN A 346 9.46 -15.04 -8.12
C GLN A 346 9.23 -13.61 -7.65
N GLY A 347 8.55 -12.78 -8.44
CA GLY A 347 8.19 -11.40 -8.05
C GLY A 347 7.22 -11.38 -6.85
N ILE A 348 6.27 -12.31 -6.77
CA ILE A 348 5.40 -12.46 -5.60
C ILE A 348 6.22 -12.73 -4.34
N MET A 349 7.14 -13.70 -4.38
CA MET A 349 8.02 -14.03 -3.25
C MET A 349 8.95 -12.87 -2.87
N GLN A 350 9.33 -12.04 -3.83
CA GLN A 350 10.22 -10.90 -3.61
C GLN A 350 9.53 -9.71 -2.94
N TYR A 351 8.27 -9.43 -3.30
CA TYR A 351 7.59 -8.18 -2.94
C TYR A 351 6.51 -8.35 -1.86
N PHE A 352 5.86 -9.51 -1.77
CA PHE A 352 4.80 -9.72 -0.78
C PHE A 352 5.36 -10.20 0.57
N PRO A 353 4.76 -9.78 1.69
CA PRO A 353 5.16 -10.30 3.00
C PRO A 353 4.78 -11.76 3.17
N VAL A 354 5.63 -12.48 3.90
CA VAL A 354 5.42 -13.89 4.26
C VAL A 354 4.49 -14.01 5.47
N GLY A 355 3.49 -14.87 5.35
CA GLY A 355 2.52 -15.15 6.42
C GLY A 355 3.18 -15.73 7.67
N GLY A 356 2.82 -15.18 8.83
CA GLY A 356 3.36 -15.56 10.14
C GLY A 356 4.77 -15.01 10.44
N ALA A 357 5.45 -14.36 9.47
CA ALA A 357 6.83 -13.93 9.60
C ALA A 357 7.06 -12.44 9.37
N GLU A 358 6.41 -11.83 8.40
CA GLU A 358 6.78 -10.48 7.93
C GLU A 358 5.63 -9.48 7.97
N GLY A 359 5.99 -8.22 8.13
CA GLY A 359 5.10 -7.07 8.00
C GLY A 359 3.80 -7.21 8.80
N THR A 360 2.69 -6.86 8.18
CA THR A 360 1.35 -6.97 8.77
C THR A 360 0.84 -8.41 8.91
N LEU A 361 1.56 -9.39 8.32
CA LEU A 361 1.22 -10.82 8.42
C LEU A 361 1.82 -11.53 9.62
N LYS A 362 2.70 -10.91 10.41
CA LYS A 362 3.32 -11.51 11.62
C LYS A 362 2.30 -12.07 12.62
N ALA A 363 1.13 -11.46 12.68
CA ALA A 363 0.07 -11.85 13.63
C ALA A 363 -0.74 -13.08 13.21
N TYR A 364 -0.51 -13.62 12.00
CA TYR A 364 -1.23 -14.81 11.53
C TYR A 364 -0.55 -16.09 12.01
N ARG A 365 -1.32 -17.01 12.58
CA ARG A 365 -0.86 -18.34 12.96
C ARG A 365 -1.26 -19.32 11.87
N LEU A 366 -0.28 -19.76 11.09
CA LEU A 366 -0.47 -20.65 9.94
C LEU A 366 0.10 -22.04 10.26
N PRO A 367 -0.40 -23.11 9.62
CA PRO A 367 0.18 -24.43 9.72
C PRO A 367 1.67 -24.43 9.34
N GLU A 368 2.43 -25.29 9.98
CA GLU A 368 3.84 -25.53 9.61
C GLU A 368 3.96 -25.94 8.14
N GLY A 369 4.94 -25.37 7.45
CA GLY A 369 5.19 -25.61 6.02
C GLY A 369 4.23 -24.88 5.06
N MET A 370 3.18 -24.21 5.57
CA MET A 370 2.28 -23.42 4.72
C MET A 370 2.94 -22.12 4.28
N ARG A 371 3.06 -21.89 2.97
CA ARG A 371 3.55 -20.64 2.40
C ARG A 371 2.37 -19.75 2.02
N VAL A 372 2.33 -18.56 2.58
CA VAL A 372 1.32 -17.52 2.27
C VAL A 372 2.02 -16.21 1.97
N TYR A 373 1.68 -15.58 0.87
CA TYR A 373 2.13 -14.26 0.43
C TYR A 373 0.92 -13.39 0.20
N ALA A 374 0.65 -12.42 1.06
CA ALA A 374 -0.63 -11.73 1.01
C ALA A 374 -0.57 -10.28 1.50
N LYS A 375 -1.59 -9.51 1.16
CA LYS A 375 -1.83 -8.16 1.65
C LYS A 375 -3.01 -8.14 2.61
N THR A 376 -2.82 -7.55 3.79
CA THR A 376 -3.91 -7.26 4.74
C THR A 376 -4.63 -5.97 4.37
N GLY A 377 -5.90 -5.86 4.70
CA GLY A 377 -6.65 -4.62 4.71
C GLY A 377 -7.41 -4.47 6.01
N THR A 378 -7.18 -3.38 6.77
CA THR A 378 -7.86 -3.17 8.06
C THR A 378 -8.35 -1.74 8.17
N LEU A 379 -9.63 -1.58 8.42
CA LEU A 379 -10.29 -0.39 8.94
C LEU A 379 -11.13 -0.81 10.16
N ARG A 380 -11.64 0.14 10.90
CA ARG A 380 -12.56 -0.18 11.99
C ARG A 380 -13.73 -1.02 11.47
N HIS A 381 -13.98 -2.20 12.06
CA HIS A 381 -15.00 -3.18 11.67
C HIS A 381 -14.78 -3.86 10.31
N ASN A 382 -13.60 -3.76 9.70
CA ASN A 382 -13.26 -4.42 8.44
C ASN A 382 -11.85 -5.01 8.53
N HIS A 383 -11.71 -6.29 8.17
CA HIS A 383 -10.41 -6.95 8.09
C HIS A 383 -10.38 -7.96 6.96
N ASN A 384 -9.46 -7.77 6.03
CA ASN A 384 -9.38 -8.53 4.79
C ASN A 384 -7.97 -9.10 4.60
N LEU A 385 -7.89 -10.21 3.88
CA LEU A 385 -6.63 -10.81 3.49
C LEU A 385 -6.76 -11.35 2.06
N SER A 386 -5.91 -10.86 1.15
CA SER A 386 -5.90 -11.31 -0.25
C SER A 386 -4.48 -11.53 -0.74
N GLY A 387 -4.25 -12.59 -1.49
CA GLY A 387 -2.91 -12.96 -1.96
C GLY A 387 -2.84 -14.39 -2.46
N TYR A 388 -1.74 -15.07 -2.14
CA TYR A 388 -1.40 -16.39 -2.66
C TYR A 388 -1.02 -17.33 -1.55
N PHE A 389 -1.34 -18.63 -1.71
CA PHE A 389 -0.83 -19.67 -0.83
C PHE A 389 -0.48 -20.94 -1.61
N GLN A 390 0.46 -21.71 -1.05
CA GLN A 390 0.79 -23.02 -1.55
C GLN A 390 0.07 -24.07 -0.70
N SER A 391 -0.66 -24.99 -1.33
CA SER A 391 -1.32 -26.11 -0.66
C SER A 391 -0.31 -27.16 -0.19
N LYS A 392 -0.74 -28.12 0.64
CA LYS A 392 0.09 -29.26 1.08
C LYS A 392 0.59 -30.12 -0.09
N LYS A 393 -0.13 -30.11 -1.21
CA LYS A 393 0.25 -30.82 -2.45
C LYS A 393 1.18 -30.02 -3.38
N GLY A 394 1.66 -28.84 -2.92
CA GLY A 394 2.57 -28.00 -3.68
C GLY A 394 1.90 -27.08 -4.72
N LYS A 395 0.58 -27.14 -4.92
CA LYS A 395 -0.14 -26.29 -5.89
C LYS A 395 -0.34 -24.89 -5.34
N TRP A 396 -0.25 -23.88 -6.22
CA TRP A 396 -0.46 -22.49 -5.86
C TRP A 396 -1.88 -22.03 -6.15
N TYR A 397 -2.39 -21.20 -5.26
CA TYR A 397 -3.74 -20.64 -5.34
C TYR A 397 -3.71 -19.14 -5.03
N ALA A 398 -4.52 -18.38 -5.76
CA ALA A 398 -4.88 -17.01 -5.39
C ALA A 398 -6.14 -17.05 -4.51
N PHE A 399 -6.22 -16.18 -3.52
CA PHE A 399 -7.37 -16.10 -2.61
C PHE A 399 -7.68 -14.67 -2.20
N SER A 400 -8.95 -14.42 -1.90
CA SER A 400 -9.44 -13.22 -1.23
C SER A 400 -10.44 -13.61 -0.16
N ILE A 401 -10.18 -13.24 1.10
CA ILE A 401 -11.05 -13.42 2.25
C ILE A 401 -11.32 -12.03 2.82
N MET A 402 -12.57 -11.58 2.74
CA MET A 402 -13.00 -10.26 3.20
C MET A 402 -14.02 -10.42 4.31
N VAL A 403 -13.75 -9.79 5.46
CA VAL A 403 -14.60 -9.84 6.66
C VAL A 403 -14.94 -8.42 7.05
N ASN A 404 -16.17 -8.03 6.84
CA ASN A 404 -16.66 -6.68 7.08
C ASN A 404 -17.78 -6.69 8.15
N HIS A 405 -18.03 -5.53 8.75
CA HIS A 405 -19.11 -5.30 9.72
C HIS A 405 -19.08 -6.22 10.96
N TYR A 406 -17.89 -6.60 11.41
CA TYR A 406 -17.73 -7.32 12.67
C TYR A 406 -17.63 -6.36 13.88
N THR A 407 -18.04 -6.82 15.05
CA THR A 407 -17.93 -6.08 16.32
C THR A 407 -16.88 -6.67 17.27
N SER A 408 -16.41 -7.88 17.00
CA SER A 408 -15.39 -8.57 17.76
C SER A 408 -13.99 -7.94 17.60
N LEU A 409 -13.03 -8.41 18.39
CA LEU A 409 -11.64 -7.97 18.24
C LEU A 409 -11.04 -8.45 16.91
N THR A 410 -10.28 -7.62 16.24
CA THR A 410 -9.58 -7.96 14.97
C THR A 410 -8.69 -9.20 15.13
N GLN A 411 -8.16 -9.47 16.33
CA GLN A 411 -7.40 -10.69 16.61
C GLN A 411 -8.22 -11.96 16.41
N ALA A 412 -9.48 -11.97 16.85
CA ALA A 412 -10.38 -13.10 16.66
C ALA A 412 -10.72 -13.32 15.17
N ILE A 413 -10.89 -12.23 14.41
CA ILE A 413 -11.07 -12.32 12.95
C ILE A 413 -9.83 -12.93 12.27
N ARG A 414 -8.61 -12.54 12.66
CA ARG A 414 -7.36 -13.13 12.15
C ARG A 414 -7.27 -14.63 12.45
N GLN A 415 -7.70 -15.06 13.63
CA GLN A 415 -7.77 -16.49 14.00
C GLN A 415 -8.74 -17.25 13.10
N GLY A 416 -9.92 -16.69 12.82
CA GLY A 416 -10.89 -17.27 11.89
C GLY A 416 -10.35 -17.39 10.47
N ILE A 417 -9.70 -16.35 9.96
CA ILE A 417 -9.05 -16.38 8.64
C ILE A 417 -7.92 -17.43 8.63
N SER A 418 -7.12 -17.54 9.69
CA SER A 418 -6.07 -18.56 9.81
C SER A 418 -6.66 -19.97 9.78
N ALA A 419 -7.80 -20.21 10.44
CA ALA A 419 -8.49 -21.49 10.44
C ALA A 419 -9.00 -21.86 9.01
N LEU A 420 -9.57 -20.89 8.28
CA LEU A 420 -9.98 -21.08 6.89
C LEU A 420 -8.78 -21.45 5.99
N LEU A 421 -7.69 -20.72 6.10
CA LEU A 421 -6.46 -20.99 5.33
C LEU A 421 -5.89 -22.37 5.68
N ALA A 422 -5.87 -22.75 6.95
CA ALA A 422 -5.41 -24.07 7.38
C ALA A 422 -6.24 -25.23 6.78
N GLN A 423 -7.56 -25.05 6.65
CA GLN A 423 -8.42 -26.04 5.99
C GLN A 423 -8.17 -26.09 4.48
N MET A 424 -7.99 -24.94 3.83
CA MET A 424 -7.64 -24.87 2.40
C MET A 424 -6.31 -25.55 2.14
N TYR A 425 -5.29 -25.30 2.96
CA TYR A 425 -3.98 -25.92 2.87
C TYR A 425 -4.02 -27.44 2.90
N LYS A 426 -4.84 -28.02 3.80
CA LYS A 426 -4.96 -29.49 3.98
C LYS A 426 -5.79 -30.17 2.88
N LYS A 427 -6.74 -29.46 2.28
CA LYS A 427 -7.74 -30.07 1.40
C LYS A 427 -7.46 -29.88 -0.10
N LEU A 428 -6.82 -28.79 -0.49
CA LEU A 428 -6.42 -28.50 -1.85
C LEU A 428 -5.04 -29.08 -2.17
#